data_f614e12278603a3d4088f6d64f6fc8e8
#
_entry.id   f614e12278603a3d4088f6d64f6fc8e8
#
_cell.length_a   1.000
_cell.length_b   1.000
_cell.length_c   1.000
_cell.angle_alpha   90.00
_cell.angle_beta   90.00
_cell.angle_gamma   90.00
#
_symmetry.space_group_name_H-M   'P 1'
#
loop_
_entity.id
_entity.type
_entity.pdbx_description
1 polymer ?
#
loop_
_entity_poly.entity_id
_entity_poly.type
_entity_poly.pdbx_seq_one_letter_code
_entity_poly.pdbx_strand_id
1 'polypeptide(L)'
;MEFDKTLLAGSTGLMVLKLLEQEDMYGYQMIETLRERSEHSFDLKAGTLYPLLHALEQKGLITARDEASAAGRPRRYYHLTDAGRRRLCEKEAEWRAYTTAVARVLKGGA
;
A
#
# COMPACT_ATOMS: atom_id res chain seq x y z
N MET A 1 -1.94 -4.55 -18.80
CA MET A 1 -1.78 -5.95 -18.31
C MET A 1 -2.52 -6.11 -16.99
N GLU A 2 -3.21 -7.18 -16.83
CA GLU A 2 -3.86 -7.51 -15.58
C GLU A 2 -2.98 -8.47 -14.79
N PHE A 3 -2.65 -8.09 -13.56
CA PHE A 3 -1.76 -8.89 -12.73
C PHE A 3 -2.51 -9.96 -11.95
N ASP A 4 -1.85 -11.08 -11.73
CA ASP A 4 -2.36 -12.15 -10.90
C ASP A 4 -2.66 -11.65 -9.48
N LYS A 5 -3.79 -12.08 -8.92
CA LYS A 5 -4.22 -11.64 -7.58
C LYS A 5 -3.23 -12.01 -6.49
N THR A 6 -2.58 -13.15 -6.61
CA THR A 6 -1.58 -13.58 -5.64
C THR A 6 -0.37 -12.66 -5.64
N LEU A 7 0.05 -12.23 -6.83
CA LEU A 7 1.16 -11.30 -6.99
C LEU A 7 0.82 -9.94 -6.37
N LEU A 8 -0.37 -9.42 -6.64
CA LEU A 8 -0.84 -8.15 -6.06
C LEU A 8 -0.94 -8.23 -4.55
N ALA A 9 -1.50 -9.32 -4.01
CA ALA A 9 -1.70 -9.48 -2.57
C ALA A 9 -0.38 -9.38 -1.81
N GLY A 10 0.72 -9.86 -2.39
CA GLY A 10 2.03 -9.83 -1.75
C GLY A 10 2.65 -8.44 -1.67
N SER A 11 2.19 -7.49 -2.47
CA SER A 11 2.81 -6.16 -2.54
C SER A 11 1.88 -5.01 -2.15
N THR A 12 0.58 -5.25 -2.00
CA THR A 12 -0.38 -4.17 -1.73
C THR A 12 -0.10 -3.48 -0.41
N GLY A 13 0.22 -4.23 0.64
CA GLY A 13 0.55 -3.66 1.95
C GLY A 13 1.76 -2.74 1.89
N LEU A 14 2.80 -3.17 1.18
CA LEU A 14 4.00 -2.37 0.95
C LEU A 14 3.65 -1.06 0.26
N MET A 15 2.85 -1.11 -0.79
CA MET A 15 2.47 0.08 -1.54
C MET A 15 1.64 1.05 -0.71
N VAL A 16 0.69 0.55 0.08
CA VAL A 16 -0.12 1.40 0.96
C VAL A 16 0.74 2.11 2.00
N LEU A 17 1.65 1.40 2.65
CA LEU A 17 2.56 2.02 3.62
C LEU A 17 3.41 3.09 2.96
N LYS A 18 3.86 2.86 1.74
CA LYS A 18 4.67 3.83 0.99
C LYS A 18 3.89 5.10 0.67
N LEU A 19 2.63 4.98 0.28
CA LEU A 19 1.78 6.15 0.06
C LEU A 19 1.66 6.98 1.33
N LEU A 20 1.43 6.33 2.47
CA LEU A 20 1.23 7.01 3.75
C LEU A 20 2.51 7.60 4.33
N GLU A 21 3.67 7.14 3.88
CA GLU A 21 4.95 7.76 4.26
C GLU A 21 5.02 9.20 3.77
N GLN A 22 4.44 9.49 2.63
CA GLN A 22 4.53 10.81 2.00
C GLN A 22 3.50 11.79 2.55
N GLU A 23 2.28 11.33 2.78
CA GLU A 23 1.23 12.14 3.40
C GLU A 23 0.10 11.26 3.91
N ASP A 24 -0.66 11.80 4.84
CA ASP A 24 -1.88 11.14 5.29
C ASP A 24 -2.89 11.13 4.14
N MET A 25 -3.61 10.04 4.01
CA MET A 25 -4.59 9.88 2.93
C MET A 25 -5.85 9.18 3.42
N TYR A 26 -6.98 9.51 2.82
CA TYR A 26 -8.20 8.70 2.98
C TYR A 26 -8.25 7.61 1.89
N GLY A 27 -9.11 6.61 2.08
CA GLY A 27 -9.09 5.41 1.23
C GLY A 27 -9.22 5.67 -0.25
N TYR A 28 -10.18 6.50 -0.66
CA TYR A 28 -10.37 6.79 -2.08
C TYR A 28 -9.14 7.50 -2.68
N GLN A 29 -8.52 8.38 -1.91
CA GLN A 29 -7.29 9.06 -2.33
C GLN A 29 -6.15 8.06 -2.57
N MET A 30 -6.04 7.04 -1.73
CA MET A 30 -5.05 5.97 -1.93
C MET A 30 -5.29 5.23 -3.25
N ILE A 31 -6.54 4.90 -3.54
CA ILE A 31 -6.91 4.20 -4.77
C ILE A 31 -6.51 5.02 -5.99
N GLU A 32 -6.85 6.31 -5.98
CA GLU A 32 -6.53 7.22 -7.09
C GLU A 32 -5.02 7.41 -7.25
N THR A 33 -4.31 7.64 -6.14
CA THR A 33 -2.86 7.85 -6.16
C THR A 33 -2.13 6.61 -6.66
N LEU A 34 -2.55 5.44 -6.23
CA LEU A 34 -1.94 4.18 -6.67
C LEU A 34 -2.15 3.98 -8.17
N ARG A 35 -3.36 4.26 -8.66
CA ARG A 35 -3.67 4.17 -10.08
C ARG A 35 -2.76 5.09 -10.89
N GLU A 36 -2.65 6.36 -10.47
CA GLU A 36 -1.84 7.34 -11.17
C GLU A 36 -0.35 6.99 -11.17
N ARG A 37 0.20 6.65 -10.01
CA ARG A 37 1.63 6.32 -9.90
C ARG A 37 2.02 5.07 -10.66
N SER A 38 1.12 4.12 -10.76
CA SER A 38 1.37 2.89 -11.49
C SER A 38 1.04 3.00 -12.99
N GLU A 39 0.71 4.22 -13.46
CA GLU A 39 0.30 4.46 -14.85
C GLU A 39 -0.84 3.51 -15.25
N HIS A 40 -1.84 3.43 -14.37
CA HIS A 40 -3.04 2.59 -14.54
C HIS A 40 -2.77 1.08 -14.51
N SER A 41 -1.60 0.65 -14.03
CA SER A 41 -1.30 -0.78 -13.87
C SER A 41 -2.04 -1.40 -12.69
N PHE A 42 -2.33 -0.61 -11.64
CA PHE A 42 -3.02 -1.10 -10.46
C PHE A 42 -4.34 -0.37 -10.27
N ASP A 43 -5.40 -1.16 -10.25
CA ASP A 43 -6.75 -0.66 -10.01
C ASP A 43 -7.29 -1.34 -8.74
N LEU A 44 -6.85 -0.81 -7.60
CA LEU A 44 -7.19 -1.37 -6.30
C LEU A 44 -8.65 -1.08 -5.98
N LYS A 45 -9.38 -2.11 -5.57
CA LYS A 45 -10.79 -1.98 -5.21
C LYS A 45 -10.96 -1.73 -3.72
N ALA A 46 -12.02 -0.99 -3.37
CA ALA A 46 -12.35 -0.70 -1.97
C ALA A 46 -12.49 -1.98 -1.15
N GLY A 47 -13.10 -3.03 -1.72
CA GLY A 47 -13.27 -4.31 -1.04
C GLY A 47 -11.96 -5.03 -0.69
N THR A 48 -10.87 -4.66 -1.35
CA THR A 48 -9.54 -5.18 -1.03
C THR A 48 -8.81 -4.23 -0.10
N LEU A 49 -8.94 -2.91 -0.32
CA LEU A 49 -8.21 -1.91 0.44
C LEU A 49 -8.66 -1.84 1.90
N TYR A 50 -9.97 -1.75 2.17
CA TYR A 50 -10.43 -1.51 3.54
C TYR A 50 -10.11 -2.64 4.52
N PRO A 51 -10.23 -3.93 4.14
CA PRO A 51 -9.75 -5.01 5.02
C PRO A 51 -8.26 -4.93 5.30
N LEU A 52 -7.47 -4.53 4.30
CA LEU A 52 -6.02 -4.34 4.48
C LEU A 52 -5.73 -3.20 5.46
N LEU A 53 -6.41 -2.05 5.31
CA LEU A 53 -6.25 -0.93 6.22
C LEU A 53 -6.60 -1.33 7.65
N HIS A 54 -7.68 -2.09 7.82
CA HIS A 54 -8.08 -2.60 9.12
C HIS A 54 -6.98 -3.48 9.73
N ALA A 55 -6.41 -4.38 8.95
CA ALA A 55 -5.33 -5.25 9.41
C ALA A 55 -4.08 -4.46 9.80
N LEU A 56 -3.71 -3.45 9.01
CA LEU A 56 -2.56 -2.60 9.32
C LEU A 56 -2.78 -1.79 10.59
N GLU A 57 -4.01 -1.30 10.80
CA GLU A 57 -4.38 -0.56 11.99
C GLU A 57 -4.32 -1.46 13.24
N GLN A 58 -4.80 -2.70 13.12
CA GLN A 58 -4.73 -3.68 14.20
C GLN A 58 -3.29 -3.98 14.62
N LYS A 59 -2.37 -3.95 13.69
CA LYS A 59 -0.94 -4.17 13.95
C LYS A 59 -0.23 -2.93 14.47
N GLY A 60 -0.93 -1.80 14.56
CA GLY A 60 -0.33 -0.55 15.03
C GLY A 60 0.59 0.12 14.02
N LEU A 61 0.50 -0.26 12.74
CA LEU A 61 1.35 0.31 11.69
C LEU A 61 0.78 1.61 11.13
N ILE A 62 -0.53 1.79 11.25
CA ILE A 62 -1.23 3.02 10.88
C ILE A 62 -2.25 3.36 11.95
N THR A 63 -2.62 4.64 12.02
CA THR A 63 -3.73 5.13 12.83
C THR A 63 -4.74 5.81 11.91
N ALA A 64 -5.94 6.02 12.41
CA ALA A 64 -6.98 6.65 11.63
C ALA A 64 -7.63 7.77 12.43
N ARG A 65 -8.09 8.81 11.74
CA ARG A 65 -8.85 9.90 12.30
C ARG A 65 -9.92 10.34 11.32
N ASP A 66 -11.03 10.83 11.82
CA ASP A 66 -12.08 11.37 10.98
C ASP A 66 -11.90 12.88 10.87
N GLU A 67 -12.06 13.42 9.67
CA GLU A 67 -12.03 14.86 9.43
C GLU A 67 -13.27 15.27 8.64
N ALA A 68 -13.80 16.45 8.94
CA ALA A 68 -14.91 17.02 8.19
C ALA A 68 -14.49 17.26 6.75
N SER A 69 -15.39 16.98 5.80
CA SER A 69 -15.16 17.26 4.39
C SER A 69 -16.16 18.28 3.87
N ALA A 70 -15.81 18.90 2.75
CA ALA A 70 -16.68 19.87 2.07
C ALA A 70 -18.02 19.25 1.65
N ALA A 71 -18.06 17.94 1.46
CA ALA A 71 -19.27 17.21 1.10
C ALA A 71 -20.20 16.91 2.29
N GLY A 72 -19.82 17.33 3.49
CA GLY A 72 -20.63 17.13 4.70
C GLY A 72 -20.44 15.78 5.38
N ARG A 73 -19.80 14.82 4.73
CA ARG A 73 -19.48 13.53 5.34
C ARG A 73 -18.05 13.53 5.84
N PRO A 74 -17.79 13.03 7.08
CA PRO A 74 -16.41 12.90 7.55
C PRO A 74 -15.65 11.95 6.63
N ARG A 75 -14.37 12.28 6.37
CA ARG A 75 -13.43 11.40 5.70
C ARG A 75 -12.51 10.79 6.73
N ARG A 76 -12.26 9.50 6.61
CA ARG A 76 -11.35 8.79 7.49
C ARG A 76 -9.95 8.82 6.90
N TYR A 77 -9.07 9.59 7.53
CA TYR A 77 -7.67 9.73 7.13
C TYR A 77 -6.81 8.73 7.88
N TYR A 78 -5.85 8.18 7.17
CA TYR A 78 -4.90 7.22 7.73
C TYR A 78 -3.51 7.85 7.78
N HIS A 79 -2.80 7.52 8.85
CA HIS A 79 -1.48 8.08 9.16
C HIS A 79 -0.51 6.95 9.46
N LEU A 80 0.70 7.03 8.90
CA LEU A 80 1.75 6.06 9.15
C LEU A 80 2.39 6.32 10.51
N THR A 81 2.41 5.32 11.37
CA THR A 81 3.05 5.40 12.69
C THR A 81 4.56 5.19 12.57
N ASP A 82 5.30 5.45 13.65
CA ASP A 82 6.73 5.15 13.69
C ASP A 82 6.98 3.65 13.46
N ALA A 83 6.14 2.79 14.05
CA ALA A 83 6.21 1.35 13.81
C ALA A 83 5.96 1.03 12.33
N GLY A 84 5.02 1.75 11.72
CA GLY A 84 4.74 1.60 10.30
C GLY A 84 5.92 2.00 9.41
N ARG A 85 6.64 3.06 9.79
CA ARG A 85 7.84 3.48 9.04
C ARG A 85 8.93 2.42 9.10
N ARG A 86 9.16 1.84 10.28
CA ARG A 86 10.14 0.76 10.43
C ARG A 86 9.75 -0.45 9.59
N ARG A 87 8.47 -0.81 9.64
CA ARG A 87 7.97 -1.95 8.86
C ARG A 87 8.09 -1.71 7.36
N LEU A 88 7.84 -0.48 6.92
CA LEU A 88 8.01 -0.11 5.52
C LEU A 88 9.46 -0.31 5.06
N CYS A 89 10.43 0.15 5.85
CA CYS A 89 11.84 -0.04 5.52
C CYS A 89 12.20 -1.53 5.38
N GLU A 90 11.73 -2.36 6.31
CA GLU A 90 11.95 -3.79 6.25
C GLU A 90 11.33 -4.42 4.99
N LYS A 91 10.10 -4.05 4.69
CA LYS A 91 9.38 -4.57 3.52
C LYS A 91 10.03 -4.13 2.21
N GLU A 92 10.51 -2.90 2.14
CA GLU A 92 11.20 -2.43 0.93
C GLU A 92 12.50 -3.19 0.70
N ALA A 93 13.27 -3.43 1.75
CA ALA A 93 14.51 -4.19 1.66
C ALA A 93 14.24 -5.63 1.24
N GLU A 94 13.23 -6.24 1.83
CA GLU A 94 12.81 -7.61 1.47
C GLU A 94 12.35 -7.68 0.02
N TRP A 95 11.56 -6.72 -0.42
CA TRP A 95 11.08 -6.65 -1.79
C TRP A 95 12.22 -6.57 -2.80
N ARG A 96 13.20 -5.69 -2.54
CA ARG A 96 14.37 -5.56 -3.42
C ARG A 96 15.16 -6.85 -3.49
N ALA A 97 15.41 -7.49 -2.36
CA ALA A 97 16.13 -8.75 -2.31
C ALA A 97 15.39 -9.85 -3.05
N TYR A 98 14.08 -9.92 -2.82
CA TYR A 98 13.23 -10.93 -3.44
C TYR A 98 13.19 -10.77 -4.98
N THR A 99 12.89 -9.56 -5.46
CA THR A 99 12.79 -9.30 -6.90
C THR A 99 14.14 -9.50 -7.60
N THR A 100 15.24 -9.15 -6.95
CA THR A 100 16.57 -9.40 -7.48
C THR A 100 16.83 -10.90 -7.62
N ALA A 101 16.49 -11.67 -6.59
CA ALA A 101 16.66 -13.13 -6.63
C ALA A 101 15.81 -13.77 -7.73
N VAL A 102 14.56 -13.36 -7.85
CA VAL A 102 13.66 -13.85 -8.92
C VAL A 102 14.24 -13.51 -10.29
N ALA A 103 14.72 -12.28 -10.47
CA ALA A 103 15.30 -11.85 -11.74
C ALA A 103 16.53 -12.72 -12.14
N ARG A 104 17.35 -13.08 -11.15
CA ARG A 104 18.49 -13.97 -11.40
C ARG A 104 18.07 -15.34 -11.92
N VAL A 105 17.03 -15.90 -11.32
CA VAL A 105 16.48 -17.18 -11.74
C VAL A 105 15.93 -17.08 -13.16
N LEU A 106 15.18 -16.02 -13.45
CA LEU A 106 14.56 -15.82 -14.76
C LEU A 106 15.62 -15.60 -15.86
N LYS A 107 16.78 -15.09 -15.51
CA LYS A 107 17.89 -14.88 -16.42
C LYS A 107 18.59 -16.18 -16.83
N GLY A 108 18.33 -17.28 -16.14
CA GLY A 108 18.98 -18.55 -16.42
C GLY A 108 20.29 -18.76 -15.70
N GLY A 109 20.67 -17.88 -14.78
CA GLY A 109 21.73 -18.12 -13.83
C GLY A 109 23.15 -18.23 -14.39
N ALA A 110 23.39 -17.81 -15.60
CA ALA A 110 24.75 -17.88 -16.16
C ALA A 110 25.60 -16.73 -15.66
#